data_87d297c43bc7e08e753635b63697fd2b
#
_entry.id   87d297c43bc7e08e753635b63697fd2b
#
_cell.length_a   1.000
_cell.length_b   1.000
_cell.length_c   1.000
_cell.angle_alpha   90.00
_cell.angle_beta   90.00
_cell.angle_gamma   90.00
#
_symmetry.space_group_name_H-M   'P 1'
#
loop_
_entity.id
_entity.type
_entity.pdbx_description
1 polymer ?
#
loop_
_entity_poly.entity_id
_entity_poly.type
_entity_poly.pdbx_seq_one_letter_code
_entity_poly.pdbx_strand_id
1 'polypeptide(L)'
;MTLFERDEISWQYDLTAICAFITAENINQLLQENGFVGEIGLLSIDIDGNDYWIWNAISVVLPAIVVVEYNFRFGAHRAVTIPYKPDFARLAAHPSGIYFGASLNALYRLAQKKGYALVGCSSAGTNAFFVRRDLKPDILPERSANEAFVKGCYRLS
;
A
#
# COMPACT_ATOMS: atom_id res chain seq x y z
N MET A 1 -7.94 4.54 -11.11
CA MET A 1 -8.97 5.63 -11.11
C MET A 1 -9.29 5.96 -12.56
N THR A 2 -10.54 5.81 -12.97
CA THR A 2 -10.98 6.18 -14.31
C THR A 2 -11.06 7.71 -14.43
N LEU A 3 -11.00 8.25 -15.67
CA LEU A 3 -11.19 9.69 -15.91
C LEU A 3 -12.52 10.22 -15.34
N PHE A 4 -13.52 9.36 -15.28
CA PHE A 4 -14.86 9.67 -14.75
C PHE A 4 -14.82 9.92 -13.22
N GLU A 5 -14.14 9.05 -12.47
CA GLU A 5 -14.01 9.19 -11.00
C GLU A 5 -13.21 10.45 -10.62
N ARG A 6 -12.24 10.86 -11.44
CA ARG A 6 -11.50 12.09 -11.23
C ARG A 6 -12.42 13.33 -11.32
N ASP A 7 -13.28 13.39 -12.32
CA ASP A 7 -14.12 14.55 -12.58
C ASP A 7 -15.28 14.66 -11.58
N GLU A 8 -15.74 13.53 -11.02
CA GLU A 8 -16.77 13.53 -9.97
C GLU A 8 -16.24 13.96 -8.59
N ILE A 9 -14.98 13.70 -8.29
CA ILE A 9 -14.38 14.02 -6.98
C ILE A 9 -13.72 15.39 -7.00
N SER A 10 -13.11 15.80 -8.11
CA SER A 10 -12.31 17.03 -8.19
C SER A 10 -13.13 18.33 -8.03
N TRP A 11 -14.44 18.31 -8.25
CA TRP A 11 -15.29 19.49 -8.02
C TRP A 11 -15.61 19.72 -6.53
N GLN A 12 -15.49 18.68 -5.68
CA GLN A 12 -15.73 18.78 -4.24
C GLN A 12 -14.45 19.08 -3.46
N TYR A 13 -13.30 18.70 -3.99
CA TYR A 13 -12.01 18.78 -3.31
C TYR A 13 -10.94 19.32 -4.27
N ASP A 14 -10.07 20.19 -3.77
CA ASP A 14 -8.87 20.63 -4.50
C ASP A 14 -7.83 19.49 -4.57
N LEU A 15 -8.04 18.57 -5.52
CA LEU A 15 -7.23 17.38 -5.69
C LEU A 15 -6.41 17.47 -6.98
N THR A 16 -5.11 17.22 -6.87
CA THR A 16 -4.25 16.97 -8.02
C THR A 16 -4.29 15.50 -8.39
N ALA A 17 -4.98 15.16 -9.49
CA ALA A 17 -5.07 13.79 -9.99
C ALA A 17 -4.25 13.63 -11.27
N ILE A 18 -3.34 12.65 -11.29
CA ILE A 18 -2.47 12.36 -12.41
C ILE A 18 -2.77 10.96 -12.93
N CYS A 19 -3.12 10.87 -14.22
CA CYS A 19 -3.35 9.59 -14.87
C CYS A 19 -1.98 8.99 -15.26
N ALA A 20 -1.56 7.95 -14.54
CA ALA A 20 -0.32 7.24 -14.82
C ALA A 20 -0.46 5.75 -14.49
N PHE A 21 0.19 4.89 -15.27
CA PHE A 21 0.37 3.50 -14.90
C PHE A 21 1.63 3.39 -14.02
N ILE A 22 1.44 2.98 -12.76
CA ILE A 22 2.50 2.98 -11.75
C ILE A 22 3.28 1.67 -11.82
N THR A 23 4.61 1.77 -11.94
CA THR A 23 5.56 0.66 -11.94
C THR A 23 6.69 0.90 -10.94
N ALA A 24 7.43 -0.14 -10.58
CA ALA A 24 8.60 -0.01 -9.71
C ALA A 24 9.70 0.87 -10.35
N GLU A 25 9.75 0.91 -11.68
CA GLU A 25 10.73 1.68 -12.45
C GLU A 25 10.41 3.17 -12.50
N ASN A 26 9.11 3.55 -12.53
CA ASN A 26 8.72 4.94 -12.74
C ASN A 26 8.24 5.68 -11.47
N ILE A 27 7.92 4.98 -10.39
CA ILE A 27 7.29 5.60 -9.21
C ILE A 27 8.13 6.73 -8.60
N ASN A 28 9.45 6.57 -8.52
CA ASN A 28 10.31 7.61 -7.96
C ASN A 28 10.35 8.86 -8.84
N GLN A 29 10.41 8.68 -10.17
CA GLN A 29 10.32 9.79 -11.10
C GLN A 29 8.98 10.50 -11.03
N LEU A 30 7.87 9.75 -11.01
CA LEU A 30 6.52 10.32 -10.88
C LEU A 30 6.38 11.16 -9.59
N LEU A 31 6.91 10.68 -8.46
CA LEU A 31 6.89 11.43 -7.21
C LEU A 31 7.69 12.74 -7.33
N GLN A 32 8.93 12.67 -7.86
CA GLN A 32 9.80 13.84 -8.01
C GLN A 32 9.23 14.90 -8.96
N GLU A 33 8.72 14.50 -10.12
CA GLU A 33 8.11 15.39 -11.12
C GLU A 33 6.87 16.12 -10.57
N ASN A 34 6.24 15.56 -9.54
CA ASN A 34 5.08 16.15 -8.88
C ASN A 34 5.42 16.80 -7.53
N GLY A 35 6.70 17.06 -7.27
CA GLY A 35 7.15 17.82 -6.11
C GLY A 35 7.25 17.03 -4.81
N PHE A 36 7.07 15.70 -4.85
CA PHE A 36 7.19 14.86 -3.65
C PHE A 36 8.63 14.35 -3.51
N VAL A 37 9.38 14.96 -2.58
CA VAL A 37 10.73 14.56 -2.21
C VAL A 37 10.96 14.74 -0.71
N GLY A 38 11.82 13.90 -0.12
CA GLY A 38 12.18 13.99 1.30
C GLY A 38 11.02 13.64 2.22
N GLU A 39 10.86 14.35 3.33
CA GLU A 39 9.86 14.06 4.34
C GLU A 39 8.44 14.47 3.88
N ILE A 40 7.51 13.52 3.98
CA ILE A 40 6.08 13.73 3.70
C ILE A 40 5.22 13.16 4.83
N GLY A 41 4.00 13.68 5.00
CA GLY A 41 3.10 13.25 6.08
C GLY A 41 2.60 11.82 5.89
N LEU A 42 2.01 11.54 4.74
CA LEU A 42 1.32 10.28 4.45
C LEU A 42 1.62 9.79 3.03
N LEU A 43 1.84 8.49 2.91
CA LEU A 43 1.85 7.76 1.65
C LEU A 43 0.81 6.64 1.72
N SER A 44 -0.16 6.63 0.81
CA SER A 44 -1.09 5.52 0.64
C SER A 44 -0.80 4.79 -0.67
N ILE A 45 -0.69 3.46 -0.61
CA ILE A 45 -0.42 2.59 -1.75
C ILE A 45 -1.56 1.58 -1.86
N ASP A 46 -2.33 1.71 -2.93
CA ASP A 46 -3.45 0.83 -3.27
C ASP A 46 -3.57 0.84 -4.79
N ILE A 47 -2.93 -0.12 -5.43
CA ILE A 47 -2.80 -0.22 -6.90
C ILE A 47 -3.24 -1.59 -7.43
N ASP A 48 -4.01 -2.32 -6.62
CA ASP A 48 -4.59 -3.60 -7.00
C ASP A 48 -3.58 -4.69 -7.45
N GLY A 49 -2.37 -4.69 -6.90
CA GLY A 49 -1.46 -5.78 -7.26
C GLY A 49 0.00 -5.65 -6.85
N ASN A 50 0.71 -4.69 -7.40
CA ASN A 50 2.15 -4.52 -7.17
C ASN A 50 2.51 -3.72 -5.91
N ASP A 51 1.60 -3.53 -4.96
CA ASP A 51 1.73 -2.65 -3.79
C ASP A 51 3.03 -2.86 -3.02
N TYR A 52 3.38 -4.12 -2.73
CA TYR A 52 4.65 -4.48 -2.09
C TYR A 52 5.87 -3.98 -2.89
N TRP A 53 5.84 -4.18 -4.22
CA TRP A 53 6.95 -3.86 -5.10
C TRP A 53 7.11 -2.36 -5.28
N ILE A 54 6.01 -1.63 -5.35
CA ILE A 54 6.01 -0.16 -5.38
C ILE A 54 6.58 0.40 -4.08
N TRP A 55 6.08 -0.04 -2.92
CA TRP A 55 6.66 0.40 -1.65
C TRP A 55 8.14 0.05 -1.51
N ASN A 56 8.54 -1.12 -1.96
CA ASN A 56 9.94 -1.52 -1.96
C ASN A 56 10.80 -0.59 -2.81
N ALA A 57 10.32 -0.17 -3.98
CA ALA A 57 11.04 0.68 -4.93
C ALA A 57 11.11 2.15 -4.50
N ILE A 58 10.12 2.66 -3.77
CA ILE A 58 10.08 4.06 -3.33
C ILE A 58 11.28 4.37 -2.44
N SER A 59 12.06 5.40 -2.84
CA SER A 59 13.27 5.84 -2.15
C SER A 59 13.42 7.37 -2.05
N VAL A 60 12.63 8.13 -2.83
CA VAL A 60 12.76 9.59 -2.92
C VAL A 60 11.97 10.35 -1.86
N VAL A 61 11.06 9.66 -1.17
CA VAL A 61 10.26 10.21 -0.07
C VAL A 61 10.43 9.39 1.21
N LEU A 62 10.26 10.08 2.34
CA LEU A 62 10.28 9.52 3.70
C LEU A 62 8.96 9.83 4.41
N PRO A 63 7.91 9.05 4.17
CA PRO A 63 6.61 9.25 4.80
C PRO A 63 6.67 9.09 6.33
N ALA A 64 5.96 9.94 7.07
CA ALA A 64 5.74 9.71 8.49
C ALA A 64 4.84 8.49 8.71
N ILE A 65 3.82 8.34 7.86
CA ILE A 65 2.86 7.24 7.88
C ILE A 65 2.77 6.62 6.48
N VAL A 66 2.72 5.29 6.44
CA VAL A 66 2.47 4.53 5.21
C VAL A 66 1.23 3.66 5.41
N VAL A 67 0.32 3.71 4.46
CA VAL A 67 -0.85 2.84 4.36
C VAL A 67 -0.69 1.97 3.12
N VAL A 68 -0.80 0.64 3.27
CA VAL A 68 -0.65 -0.28 2.14
C VAL A 68 -1.75 -1.33 2.16
N GLU A 69 -2.33 -1.63 0.99
CA GLU A 69 -3.25 -2.73 0.85
C GLU A 69 -2.53 -4.07 1.06
N TYR A 70 -3.16 -4.98 1.83
CA TYR A 70 -2.71 -6.37 1.95
C TYR A 70 -3.81 -7.35 1.57
N ASN A 71 -3.41 -8.49 1.03
CA ASN A 71 -4.33 -9.56 0.70
C ASN A 71 -4.47 -10.53 1.89
N PHE A 72 -5.56 -10.39 2.67
CA PHE A 72 -5.84 -11.22 3.83
C PHE A 72 -5.97 -12.72 3.52
N ARG A 73 -6.21 -13.09 2.26
CA ARG A 73 -6.34 -14.49 1.83
C ARG A 73 -5.03 -15.29 1.95
N PHE A 74 -3.88 -14.60 1.99
CA PHE A 74 -2.59 -15.25 2.28
C PHE A 74 -2.42 -15.62 3.76
N GLY A 75 -3.33 -15.17 4.64
CA GLY A 75 -3.28 -15.41 6.07
C GLY A 75 -2.25 -14.57 6.82
N ALA A 76 -2.19 -14.79 8.15
CA ALA A 76 -1.33 -13.99 9.04
C ALA A 76 0.15 -14.42 9.03
N HIS A 77 0.43 -15.70 8.78
CA HIS A 77 1.75 -16.30 9.05
C HIS A 77 2.70 -16.24 7.85
N ARG A 78 2.18 -16.38 6.65
CA ARG A 78 2.99 -16.47 5.43
C ARG A 78 3.53 -15.11 5.02
N ALA A 79 4.82 -15.04 4.66
CA ALA A 79 5.43 -13.86 4.04
C ALA A 79 5.53 -14.10 2.53
N VAL A 80 4.46 -13.80 1.81
CA VAL A 80 4.33 -14.02 0.37
C VAL A 80 3.80 -12.80 -0.34
N THR A 81 4.20 -12.60 -1.59
CA THR A 81 3.68 -11.62 -2.53
C THR A 81 3.52 -12.28 -3.90
N ILE A 82 2.68 -11.70 -4.76
CA ILE A 82 2.71 -12.07 -6.17
C ILE A 82 4.06 -11.69 -6.76
N PRO A 83 4.57 -12.39 -7.79
CA PRO A 83 5.73 -11.95 -8.55
C PRO A 83 5.49 -10.58 -9.16
N TYR A 84 6.55 -9.75 -9.19
CA TYR A 84 6.47 -8.46 -9.86
C TYR A 84 6.23 -8.63 -11.36
N LYS A 85 5.31 -7.83 -11.88
CA LYS A 85 5.03 -7.74 -13.31
C LYS A 85 4.65 -6.30 -13.64
N PRO A 86 5.44 -5.56 -14.44
CA PRO A 86 5.21 -4.13 -14.67
C PRO A 86 3.85 -3.82 -15.31
N ASP A 87 3.30 -4.74 -16.09
CA ASP A 87 1.98 -4.66 -16.72
C ASP A 87 0.89 -5.45 -15.96
N PHE A 88 1.06 -5.64 -14.65
CA PHE A 88 0.11 -6.41 -13.85
C PHE A 88 -1.29 -5.75 -13.87
N ALA A 89 -2.29 -6.54 -14.24
CA ALA A 89 -3.69 -6.16 -14.14
C ALA A 89 -4.46 -7.30 -13.45
N ARG A 90 -5.06 -7.01 -12.30
CA ARG A 90 -5.68 -7.96 -11.37
C ARG A 90 -6.66 -8.92 -12.04
N LEU A 91 -7.62 -8.39 -12.82
CA LEU A 91 -8.64 -9.22 -13.50
C LEU A 91 -8.08 -9.97 -14.71
N ALA A 92 -7.05 -9.43 -15.37
CA ALA A 92 -6.35 -10.13 -16.45
C ALA A 92 -5.46 -11.26 -15.93
N ALA A 93 -4.89 -11.09 -14.73
CA ALA A 93 -4.05 -12.11 -14.10
C ALA A 93 -4.87 -13.33 -13.66
N HIS A 94 -6.08 -13.11 -13.11
CA HIS A 94 -6.99 -14.19 -12.75
C HIS A 94 -8.45 -13.68 -12.65
N PRO A 95 -9.43 -14.36 -13.27
CA PRO A 95 -10.82 -13.87 -13.32
C PRO A 95 -11.51 -13.79 -11.96
N SER A 96 -11.03 -14.50 -10.94
CA SER A 96 -11.55 -14.38 -9.57
C SER A 96 -11.24 -13.04 -8.89
N GLY A 97 -10.29 -12.25 -9.42
CA GLY A 97 -9.81 -11.02 -8.80
C GLY A 97 -9.15 -11.19 -7.43
N ILE A 98 -8.83 -12.42 -6.98
CA ILE A 98 -8.20 -12.68 -5.68
C ILE A 98 -6.68 -12.84 -5.74
N TYR A 99 -6.12 -12.91 -6.94
CA TYR A 99 -4.69 -13.03 -7.17
C TYR A 99 -4.06 -11.65 -7.32
N PHE A 100 -3.66 -11.03 -6.20
CA PHE A 100 -3.05 -9.70 -6.14
C PHE A 100 -2.27 -9.50 -4.85
N GLY A 101 -1.38 -8.49 -4.84
CA GLY A 101 -0.78 -7.92 -3.66
C GLY A 101 0.15 -8.83 -2.86
N ALA A 102 0.22 -8.56 -1.59
CA ALA A 102 1.09 -9.24 -0.64
C ALA A 102 0.37 -9.60 0.66
N SER A 103 0.91 -10.57 1.40
CA SER A 103 0.47 -10.84 2.77
C SER A 103 0.90 -9.73 3.73
N LEU A 104 0.16 -9.57 4.83
CA LEU A 104 0.54 -8.64 5.89
C LEU A 104 1.96 -8.90 6.42
N ASN A 105 2.36 -10.19 6.55
CA ASN A 105 3.69 -10.54 7.03
C ASN A 105 4.81 -10.16 6.03
N ALA A 106 4.55 -10.19 4.72
CA ALA A 106 5.51 -9.69 3.73
C ALA A 106 5.70 -8.17 3.86
N LEU A 107 4.60 -7.41 3.97
CA LEU A 107 4.63 -5.97 4.20
C LEU A 107 5.29 -5.60 5.54
N TYR A 108 5.01 -6.34 6.61
CA TYR A 108 5.65 -6.17 7.92
C TYR A 108 7.17 -6.31 7.83
N ARG A 109 7.68 -7.34 7.14
CA ARG A 109 9.12 -7.54 6.93
C ARG A 109 9.74 -6.42 6.07
N LEU A 110 9.03 -5.95 5.06
CA LEU A 110 9.46 -4.80 4.26
C LEU A 110 9.52 -3.53 5.12
N ALA A 111 8.48 -3.28 5.92
CA ALA A 111 8.40 -2.16 6.85
C ALA A 111 9.60 -2.14 7.81
N GLN A 112 9.94 -3.28 8.40
CA GLN A 112 11.11 -3.40 9.28
C GLN A 112 12.41 -2.99 8.59
N LYS A 113 12.62 -3.44 7.34
CA LYS A 113 13.81 -3.06 6.55
C LYS A 113 13.85 -1.58 6.24
N LYS A 114 12.69 -0.94 6.05
CA LYS A 114 12.56 0.48 5.73
C LYS A 114 12.47 1.39 6.98
N GLY A 115 12.53 0.84 8.20
CA GLY A 115 12.50 1.60 9.44
C GLY A 115 11.09 1.96 9.94
N TYR A 116 10.07 1.22 9.55
CA TYR A 116 8.68 1.43 9.96
C TYR A 116 8.20 0.37 10.95
N ALA A 117 7.30 0.77 11.83
CA ALA A 117 6.58 -0.10 12.77
C ALA A 117 5.15 -0.32 12.28
N LEU A 118 4.68 -1.56 12.26
CA LEU A 118 3.27 -1.89 12.04
C LEU A 118 2.48 -1.53 13.31
N VAL A 119 1.44 -0.71 13.18
CA VAL A 119 0.63 -0.25 14.31
C VAL A 119 -0.79 -0.80 14.31
N GLY A 120 -1.26 -1.31 13.18
CA GLY A 120 -2.57 -1.94 13.07
C GLY A 120 -3.02 -2.15 11.63
N CYS A 121 -4.24 -2.66 11.49
CA CYS A 121 -4.92 -2.83 10.21
C CYS A 121 -6.33 -2.25 10.28
N SER A 122 -6.91 -1.95 9.13
CA SER A 122 -8.31 -1.54 9.03
C SER A 122 -9.25 -2.67 9.48
N SER A 123 -10.39 -2.31 10.03
CA SER A 123 -11.43 -3.29 10.44
C SER A 123 -11.97 -4.09 9.25
N ALA A 124 -11.88 -3.55 8.05
CA ALA A 124 -12.23 -4.25 6.81
C ALA A 124 -11.22 -5.35 6.43
N GLY A 125 -10.01 -5.35 7.01
CA GLY A 125 -8.96 -6.34 6.70
C GLY A 125 -8.34 -6.14 5.34
N THR A 126 -8.24 -4.90 4.88
CA THR A 126 -7.67 -4.56 3.57
C THR A 126 -6.37 -3.75 3.69
N ASN A 127 -6.31 -2.80 4.61
CA ASN A 127 -5.20 -1.86 4.73
C ASN A 127 -4.41 -2.06 6.02
N ALA A 128 -3.09 -1.99 5.93
CA ALA A 128 -2.15 -2.00 7.04
C ALA A 128 -1.55 -0.60 7.24
N PHE A 129 -1.39 -0.19 8.50
CA PHE A 129 -0.88 1.11 8.89
C PHE A 129 0.52 0.98 9.49
N PHE A 130 1.45 1.71 8.93
CA PHE A 130 2.85 1.74 9.36
C PHE A 130 3.25 3.16 9.74
N VAL A 131 3.99 3.29 10.83
CA VAL A 131 4.53 4.59 11.29
C VAL A 131 6.05 4.50 11.31
N ARG A 132 6.71 5.54 10.83
CA ARG A 132 8.18 5.63 10.88
C ARG A 132 8.65 5.59 12.33
N ARG A 133 9.61 4.74 12.65
CA ARG A 133 9.97 4.40 14.04
C ARG A 133 10.45 5.60 14.85
N ASP A 134 11.20 6.51 14.23
CA ASP A 134 11.70 7.73 14.86
C ASP A 134 10.60 8.76 15.19
N LEU A 135 9.44 8.65 14.54
CA LEU A 135 8.27 9.51 14.76
C LEU A 135 7.14 8.81 15.55
N LYS A 136 7.28 7.51 15.81
CA LYS A 136 6.23 6.73 16.49
C LYS A 136 6.15 7.13 17.97
N PRO A 137 4.99 7.64 18.44
CA PRO A 137 4.82 7.93 19.87
C PRO A 137 4.74 6.66 20.70
N ASP A 138 5.23 6.70 21.95
CA ASP A 138 5.27 5.53 22.84
C ASP A 138 3.89 4.94 23.15
N ILE A 139 2.86 5.79 23.18
CA ILE A 139 1.47 5.35 23.40
C ILE A 139 0.93 4.46 22.27
N LEU A 140 1.56 4.48 21.10
CA LEU A 140 1.15 3.68 19.96
C LEU A 140 2.00 2.39 19.91
N PRO A 141 1.44 1.23 20.30
CA PRO A 141 2.22 0.00 20.35
C PRO A 141 2.57 -0.49 18.95
N GLU A 142 3.80 -0.96 18.78
CA GLU A 142 4.15 -1.76 17.62
C GLU A 142 3.55 -3.15 17.75
N ARG A 143 3.02 -3.69 16.65
CA ARG A 143 2.39 -5.00 16.57
C ARG A 143 3.15 -5.90 15.61
N SER A 144 3.19 -7.19 15.89
CA SER A 144 3.57 -8.19 14.90
C SER A 144 2.47 -8.34 13.84
N ALA A 145 2.81 -8.96 12.71
CA ALA A 145 1.80 -9.25 11.67
C ALA A 145 0.66 -10.13 12.20
N ASN A 146 0.94 -11.08 13.10
CA ASN A 146 -0.08 -11.94 13.68
C ASN A 146 -1.05 -11.19 14.62
N GLU A 147 -0.56 -10.25 15.41
CA GLU A 147 -1.38 -9.45 16.32
C GLU A 147 -2.22 -8.42 15.60
N ALA A 148 -1.71 -7.86 14.50
CA ALA A 148 -2.41 -6.84 13.73
C ALA A 148 -3.36 -7.41 12.67
N PHE A 149 -3.23 -8.70 12.33
CA PHE A 149 -3.97 -9.29 11.23
C PHE A 149 -5.48 -9.25 11.45
N VAL A 150 -6.18 -8.67 10.48
CA VAL A 150 -7.64 -8.69 10.38
C VAL A 150 -8.02 -9.48 9.13
N LYS A 151 -8.87 -10.50 9.32
CA LYS A 151 -9.42 -11.25 8.20
C LYS A 151 -10.53 -10.43 7.53
N GLY A 152 -10.32 -10.06 6.28
CA GLY A 152 -11.32 -9.32 5.51
C GLY A 152 -12.58 -10.15 5.24
N CYS A 153 -13.70 -9.46 5.21
CA CYS A 153 -15.01 -10.01 4.86
C CYS A 153 -15.50 -9.32 3.58
N TYR A 154 -15.11 -9.81 2.41
CA TYR A 154 -15.81 -9.43 1.18
C TYR A 154 -17.09 -10.26 1.09
N ARG A 155 -18.24 -9.59 1.07
CA ARG A 155 -19.45 -10.21 0.52
C ARG A 155 -19.24 -10.24 -1.00
N LEU A 156 -19.15 -11.45 -1.55
CA LEU A 156 -19.33 -11.64 -2.99
C LEU A 156 -20.79 -11.28 -3.27
N SER A 157 -21.00 -10.12 -3.86
CA SER A 157 -22.31 -9.70 -4.41
C SER A 157 -22.52 -10.37 -5.75
#